data_2ee225530843a9fa6e57abbb65784b29
#
_entry.id   2ee225530843a9fa6e57abbb65784b29
#
_cell.length_a   1.000
_cell.length_b   1.000
_cell.length_c   1.000
_cell.angle_alpha   90.00
_cell.angle_beta   90.00
_cell.angle_gamma   90.00
#
_symmetry.space_group_name_H-M   'P 1'
#
loop_
_entity.id
_entity.type
_entity.pdbx_description
1 polymer ?
#
loop_
_entity_poly.entity_id
_entity_poly.type
_entity_poly.pdbx_seq_one_letter_code
_entity_poly.pdbx_strand_id
1 'polypeptide(L)'
;MNSIITDLKYIIQGEVSDIKADLEAVSQDFGGIIQRFPQIVVRPHNSTDVAKVIKYAVKHELTISSRAAGHTLSGQSLNQGGILLDMRNLNQIHELRPDELWFKADAGVTWKQVVNTSIPHGVIPPVLTNNFEVTLGGTLSAGGLGLSSFRYGSQADNCLGLEVVTGTGDIVWCTPEKNSELFYHVLCGYGQFGIMTKVQSQLRKYRPFTRSYFLCYDELDTLLHDQHLLISENRIDGLVSLFSPCLLGISRSSAKGIKPVIQWFYRMQITLEVNSVNDINEEKLLSDLNFYRHVHTEDLTFERFIQPIAEVPHPVDTANSWIDVLLPASAAKNYIDIALQRIPSFIDFRTIPVGSFCLNSHNTKMPMFPLPDEELIIGLGMYPTIPKSQVKPVIEQLNLLTDLGFQMGGKRYMATWVDFDITRWRLQFGDYWYKVNEIKKKYDPDGILNPGFFQYEEVVQEEVKRGLFNSIKP
;
A
#
# COMPACT_ATOMS: atom_id res chain seq x y z
N MET A 1 -27.45 13.48 27.20
CA MET A 1 -26.02 13.30 26.78
C MET A 1 -25.79 11.82 26.55
N ASN A 2 -25.12 11.47 25.49
CA ASN A 2 -24.79 10.06 25.22
C ASN A 2 -23.89 9.54 26.34
N SER A 3 -24.27 8.48 27.05
CA SER A 3 -23.51 7.93 28.19
C SER A 3 -22.07 7.57 27.79
N ILE A 4 -21.89 7.07 26.55
CA ILE A 4 -20.59 6.66 25.99
C ILE A 4 -19.58 7.82 25.99
N ILE A 5 -20.00 9.03 25.57
CA ILE A 5 -19.11 10.20 25.59
C ILE A 5 -18.66 10.57 26.99
N THR A 6 -19.59 10.58 27.93
CA THR A 6 -19.29 10.93 29.33
C THR A 6 -18.31 9.92 29.91
N ASP A 7 -18.52 8.64 29.68
CA ASP A 7 -17.68 7.57 30.15
C ASP A 7 -16.27 7.64 29.53
N LEU A 8 -16.17 7.80 28.21
CA LEU A 8 -14.88 7.89 27.54
C LEU A 8 -14.09 9.12 27.97
N LYS A 9 -14.74 10.30 28.07
CA LYS A 9 -14.09 11.52 28.60
C LYS A 9 -13.56 11.36 30.03
N TYR A 10 -14.17 10.49 30.82
CA TYR A 10 -13.72 10.23 32.18
C TYR A 10 -12.49 9.31 32.23
N ILE A 11 -12.38 8.34 31.32
CA ILE A 11 -11.34 7.31 31.39
C ILE A 11 -10.08 7.61 30.60
N ILE A 12 -10.13 8.50 29.58
CA ILE A 12 -8.97 8.84 28.74
C ILE A 12 -8.50 10.28 28.95
N GLN A 13 -7.27 10.57 28.54
CA GLN A 13 -6.69 11.90 28.53
C GLN A 13 -6.90 12.64 27.21
N GLY A 14 -7.14 11.89 26.14
CA GLY A 14 -7.37 12.42 24.81
C GLY A 14 -8.75 13.04 24.62
N GLU A 15 -9.04 13.44 23.39
CA GLU A 15 -10.31 14.09 23.02
C GLU A 15 -11.36 13.06 22.61
N VAL A 16 -12.63 13.32 22.95
CA VAL A 16 -13.80 12.55 22.53
C VAL A 16 -14.84 13.48 21.95
N SER A 17 -15.30 13.20 20.74
CA SER A 17 -16.30 14.01 20.02
C SER A 17 -17.41 13.19 19.40
N ASP A 18 -18.66 13.67 19.51
CA ASP A 18 -19.83 13.27 18.74
C ASP A 18 -20.38 14.44 17.89
N ILE A 19 -19.60 15.49 17.77
CA ILE A 19 -19.97 16.68 16.99
C ILE A 19 -20.09 16.26 15.53
N LYS A 20 -21.20 16.59 14.91
CA LYS A 20 -21.55 16.21 13.52
C LYS A 20 -20.40 16.52 12.54
N ALA A 21 -19.77 17.69 12.64
CA ALA A 21 -18.65 18.09 11.78
C ALA A 21 -17.43 17.16 11.93
N ASP A 22 -17.11 16.71 13.16
CA ASP A 22 -16.01 15.77 13.40
C ASP A 22 -16.32 14.38 12.83
N LEU A 23 -17.58 13.92 12.96
CA LEU A 23 -18.03 12.64 12.40
C LEU A 23 -18.01 12.67 10.86
N GLU A 24 -18.46 13.75 10.24
CA GLU A 24 -18.43 13.97 8.80
C GLU A 24 -17.01 14.03 8.25
N ALA A 25 -16.09 14.69 8.93
CA ALA A 25 -14.68 14.80 8.51
C ALA A 25 -13.94 13.46 8.40
N VAL A 26 -14.41 12.43 9.09
CA VAL A 26 -13.80 11.09 9.09
C VAL A 26 -14.68 10.03 8.43
N SER A 27 -15.82 10.42 7.87
CA SER A 27 -16.82 9.50 7.29
C SER A 27 -16.46 8.97 5.91
N GLN A 28 -15.47 9.55 5.24
CA GLN A 28 -15.03 9.17 3.91
C GLN A 28 -13.50 9.05 3.86
N ASP A 29 -12.98 8.08 3.10
CA ASP A 29 -11.56 7.93 2.84
C ASP A 29 -11.16 8.55 1.49
N PHE A 30 -9.87 8.44 1.13
CA PHE A 30 -9.34 8.96 -0.13
C PHE A 30 -9.99 8.31 -1.36
N GLY A 31 -10.45 7.06 -1.26
CA GLY A 31 -11.17 6.40 -2.34
C GLY A 31 -12.44 7.12 -2.74
N GLY A 32 -13.12 7.73 -1.78
CA GLY A 32 -14.35 8.49 -2.03
C GLY A 32 -15.56 7.65 -2.48
N ILE A 33 -15.41 6.31 -2.43
CA ILE A 33 -16.42 5.34 -2.89
C ILE A 33 -17.32 4.92 -1.72
N ILE A 34 -16.70 4.65 -0.57
CA ILE A 34 -17.38 4.17 0.63
C ILE A 34 -17.55 5.33 1.60
N GLN A 35 -18.74 5.43 2.19
CA GLN A 35 -19.02 6.34 3.28
C GLN A 35 -19.58 5.58 4.48
N ARG A 36 -19.01 5.83 5.67
CA ARG A 36 -19.44 5.24 6.93
C ARG A 36 -19.34 6.28 8.03
N PHE A 37 -20.35 6.37 8.87
CA PHE A 37 -20.41 7.34 9.96
C PHE A 37 -20.15 6.63 11.29
N PRO A 38 -19.06 6.96 12.00
CA PRO A 38 -18.86 6.49 13.35
C PRO A 38 -19.88 7.14 14.28
N GLN A 39 -20.14 6.52 15.42
CA GLN A 39 -20.92 7.12 16.49
C GLN A 39 -20.09 8.14 17.29
N ILE A 40 -18.78 7.89 17.39
CA ILE A 40 -17.84 8.67 18.19
C ILE A 40 -16.48 8.71 17.51
N VAL A 41 -15.81 9.85 17.55
CA VAL A 41 -14.40 10.02 17.23
C VAL A 41 -13.62 10.20 18.52
N VAL A 42 -12.54 9.43 18.68
CA VAL A 42 -11.60 9.54 19.79
C VAL A 42 -10.23 9.89 19.24
N ARG A 43 -9.60 10.93 19.79
CA ARG A 43 -8.21 11.32 19.50
C ARG A 43 -7.35 10.99 20.73
N PRO A 44 -6.74 9.81 20.78
CA PRO A 44 -5.98 9.37 21.94
C PRO A 44 -4.73 10.23 22.16
N HIS A 45 -4.36 10.43 23.42
CA HIS A 45 -3.13 11.14 23.79
C HIS A 45 -1.92 10.21 23.88
N ASN A 46 -2.15 8.93 24.15
CA ASN A 46 -1.12 7.90 24.32
C ASN A 46 -1.69 6.48 24.12
N SER A 47 -0.81 5.46 24.13
CA SER A 47 -1.20 4.06 24.00
C SER A 47 -2.14 3.57 25.12
N THR A 48 -2.04 4.15 26.32
CA THR A 48 -2.93 3.81 27.43
C THR A 48 -4.37 4.24 27.14
N ASP A 49 -4.57 5.37 26.48
CA ASP A 49 -5.90 5.80 26.04
C ASP A 49 -6.48 4.81 25.02
N VAL A 50 -5.68 4.39 24.03
CA VAL A 50 -6.09 3.38 23.05
C VAL A 50 -6.52 2.09 23.74
N ALA A 51 -5.73 1.60 24.70
CA ALA A 51 -6.03 0.40 25.46
C ALA A 51 -7.36 0.52 26.27
N LYS A 52 -7.59 1.66 26.89
CA LYS A 52 -8.82 1.95 27.63
C LYS A 52 -10.05 1.99 26.71
N VAL A 53 -9.92 2.61 25.55
CA VAL A 53 -11.00 2.67 24.55
C VAL A 53 -11.34 1.28 24.03
N ILE A 54 -10.34 0.43 23.77
CA ILE A 54 -10.56 -0.95 23.33
C ILE A 54 -11.30 -1.74 24.43
N LYS A 55 -10.84 -1.68 25.68
CA LYS A 55 -11.52 -2.36 26.81
C LYS A 55 -12.95 -1.86 27.02
N TYR A 56 -13.17 -0.57 26.82
CA TYR A 56 -14.51 0.01 26.84
C TYR A 56 -15.37 -0.55 25.72
N ALA A 57 -14.84 -0.60 24.50
CA ALA A 57 -15.54 -1.09 23.31
C ALA A 57 -15.92 -2.59 23.45
N VAL A 58 -15.01 -3.44 23.93
CA VAL A 58 -15.31 -4.85 24.25
C VAL A 58 -16.49 -4.96 25.23
N LYS A 59 -16.43 -4.20 26.32
CA LYS A 59 -17.50 -4.21 27.36
C LYS A 59 -18.87 -3.77 26.83
N HIS A 60 -18.90 -2.89 25.83
CA HIS A 60 -20.12 -2.29 25.30
C HIS A 60 -20.49 -2.78 23.89
N GLU A 61 -19.82 -3.85 23.40
CA GLU A 61 -20.06 -4.47 22.08
C GLU A 61 -19.95 -3.45 20.92
N LEU A 62 -19.00 -2.51 21.03
CA LEU A 62 -18.74 -1.49 20.01
C LEU A 62 -17.57 -1.89 19.13
N THR A 63 -17.69 -1.61 17.84
CA THR A 63 -16.59 -1.81 16.90
C THR A 63 -15.61 -0.63 16.89
N ILE A 64 -14.36 -0.89 16.56
CA ILE A 64 -13.30 0.11 16.47
C ILE A 64 -12.64 0.06 15.11
N SER A 65 -12.41 1.22 14.50
CA SER A 65 -11.47 1.38 13.39
C SER A 65 -10.45 2.47 13.70
N SER A 66 -9.19 2.24 13.33
CA SER A 66 -8.14 3.25 13.46
C SER A 66 -7.96 3.99 12.12
N ARG A 67 -7.76 5.30 12.20
CA ARG A 67 -7.56 6.19 11.07
C ARG A 67 -6.47 7.21 11.40
N ALA A 68 -5.64 7.55 10.41
CA ALA A 68 -4.74 8.69 10.49
C ALA A 68 -4.96 9.61 9.28
N ALA A 69 -4.10 9.59 8.25
CA ALA A 69 -4.28 10.41 7.05
C ALA A 69 -5.54 10.04 6.22
N GLY A 70 -6.09 8.84 6.42
CA GLY A 70 -7.31 8.40 5.72
C GLY A 70 -7.11 8.09 4.25
N HIS A 71 -5.90 7.71 3.85
CA HIS A 71 -5.50 7.46 2.46
C HIS A 71 -5.83 6.03 1.99
N THR A 72 -6.87 5.43 2.55
CA THR A 72 -7.43 4.14 2.12
C THR A 72 -8.40 4.32 0.96
N LEU A 73 -8.68 3.23 0.23
CA LEU A 73 -9.56 3.26 -0.94
C LEU A 73 -10.80 2.38 -0.79
N SER A 74 -10.79 1.45 0.17
CA SER A 74 -11.86 0.44 0.35
C SER A 74 -12.54 0.54 1.73
N GLY A 75 -12.47 1.72 2.36
CA GLY A 75 -13.11 1.95 3.65
C GLY A 75 -12.43 1.29 4.84
N GLN A 76 -11.17 0.81 4.70
CA GLN A 76 -10.43 0.13 5.78
C GLN A 76 -10.23 1.02 7.01
N SER A 77 -10.22 2.33 6.85
CA SER A 77 -10.06 3.31 7.94
C SER A 77 -11.38 3.94 8.39
N LEU A 78 -12.52 3.39 7.98
CA LEU A 78 -13.85 3.91 8.28
C LEU A 78 -14.57 2.99 9.28
N ASN A 79 -15.47 3.56 10.08
CA ASN A 79 -16.30 2.82 11.01
C ASN A 79 -17.77 3.21 10.84
N GLN A 80 -18.67 2.22 10.91
CA GLN A 80 -20.11 2.45 10.89
C GLN A 80 -20.71 2.18 12.27
N GLY A 81 -21.19 3.24 12.93
CA GLY A 81 -21.92 3.12 14.18
C GLY A 81 -21.09 2.78 15.43
N GLY A 82 -19.78 2.61 15.30
CA GLY A 82 -18.85 2.36 16.40
C GLY A 82 -17.94 3.54 16.73
N ILE A 83 -16.75 3.24 17.23
CA ILE A 83 -15.71 4.22 17.59
C ILE A 83 -14.67 4.30 16.48
N LEU A 84 -14.34 5.52 16.04
CA LEU A 84 -13.20 5.76 15.18
C LEU A 84 -12.08 6.40 16.00
N LEU A 85 -10.92 5.74 16.04
CA LEU A 85 -9.69 6.27 16.62
C LEU A 85 -8.92 7.10 15.60
N ASP A 86 -8.90 8.41 15.78
CA ASP A 86 -8.09 9.34 14.99
C ASP A 86 -6.69 9.42 15.60
N MET A 87 -5.74 8.71 14.98
CA MET A 87 -4.39 8.49 15.52
C MET A 87 -3.44 9.66 15.29
N ARG A 88 -3.87 10.75 14.65
CA ARG A 88 -3.00 11.87 14.26
C ARG A 88 -2.40 12.63 15.43
N ASN A 89 -2.97 12.53 16.62
CA ASN A 89 -2.41 13.15 17.83
C ASN A 89 -1.22 12.37 18.42
N LEU A 90 -1.03 11.09 18.02
CA LEU A 90 0.18 10.33 18.32
C LEU A 90 1.25 10.65 17.26
N ASN A 91 1.95 11.79 17.40
CA ASN A 91 2.77 12.38 16.34
C ASN A 91 4.17 12.82 16.78
N GLN A 92 4.72 12.21 17.83
CA GLN A 92 6.05 12.54 18.34
C GLN A 92 7.12 11.59 17.79
N ILE A 93 8.26 12.15 17.37
CA ILE A 93 9.49 11.39 17.13
C ILE A 93 10.23 11.33 18.47
N HIS A 94 10.32 10.14 19.06
CA HIS A 94 10.91 9.93 20.38
C HIS A 94 12.42 9.82 20.33
N GLU A 95 12.96 9.13 19.31
CA GLU A 95 14.39 8.89 19.16
C GLU A 95 14.78 8.90 17.68
N LEU A 96 15.93 9.52 17.41
CA LEU A 96 16.62 9.44 16.13
C LEU A 96 18.06 9.00 16.40
N ARG A 97 18.52 7.91 15.77
CA ARG A 97 19.86 7.32 15.95
C ARG A 97 20.55 7.18 14.59
N PRO A 98 21.10 8.26 14.05
CA PRO A 98 21.70 8.25 12.71
C PRO A 98 22.90 7.30 12.59
N ASP A 99 23.70 7.17 13.67
CA ASP A 99 24.87 6.27 13.67
C ASP A 99 24.48 4.80 13.70
N GLU A 100 23.35 4.48 14.35
CA GLU A 100 22.79 3.12 14.44
C GLU A 100 21.78 2.83 13.33
N LEU A 101 21.46 3.83 12.50
CA LEU A 101 20.55 3.76 11.36
C LEU A 101 19.12 3.32 11.71
N TRP A 102 18.53 3.94 12.74
CA TRP A 102 17.12 3.73 13.08
C TRP A 102 16.49 4.97 13.75
N PHE A 103 15.16 4.98 13.78
CA PHE A 103 14.38 5.96 14.55
C PHE A 103 13.21 5.27 15.26
N LYS A 104 12.66 5.94 16.30
CA LYS A 104 11.46 5.53 17.02
C LYS A 104 10.50 6.69 17.13
N ALA A 105 9.24 6.46 16.75
CA ALA A 105 8.22 7.50 16.70
C ALA A 105 6.83 6.93 16.99
N ASP A 106 5.87 7.80 17.26
CA ASP A 106 4.46 7.45 17.31
C ASP A 106 3.94 7.06 15.92
N ALA A 107 2.93 6.19 15.87
CA ALA A 107 2.39 5.66 14.62
C ALA A 107 1.65 6.71 13.75
N GLY A 108 1.21 7.82 14.34
CA GLY A 108 0.59 8.95 13.64
C GLY A 108 1.58 9.97 13.06
N VAL A 109 2.89 9.80 13.28
CA VAL A 109 3.94 10.61 12.61
C VAL A 109 3.88 10.38 11.11
N THR A 110 3.99 11.45 10.31
CA THR A 110 4.04 11.35 8.85
C THR A 110 5.46 11.04 8.37
N TRP A 111 5.57 10.41 7.19
CA TRP A 111 6.88 10.21 6.54
C TRP A 111 7.58 11.54 6.27
N LYS A 112 6.83 12.61 5.99
CA LYS A 112 7.38 13.96 5.85
C LYS A 112 8.11 14.43 7.12
N GLN A 113 7.52 14.21 8.29
CA GLN A 113 8.18 14.55 9.55
C GLN A 113 9.45 13.74 9.77
N VAL A 114 9.42 12.41 9.46
CA VAL A 114 10.62 11.56 9.54
C VAL A 114 11.71 12.06 8.60
N VAL A 115 11.39 12.30 7.33
CA VAL A 115 12.33 12.78 6.32
C VAL A 115 12.93 14.11 6.74
N ASN A 116 12.12 15.09 7.13
CA ASN A 116 12.59 16.42 7.56
C ASN A 116 13.52 16.35 8.79
N THR A 117 13.28 15.37 9.67
CA THR A 117 14.11 15.18 10.86
C THR A 117 15.40 14.43 10.55
N SER A 118 15.40 13.49 9.61
CA SER A 118 16.53 12.59 9.34
C SER A 118 17.53 13.14 8.31
N ILE A 119 17.07 13.89 7.29
CA ILE A 119 17.93 14.48 6.24
C ILE A 119 19.10 15.31 6.80
N PRO A 120 18.93 16.20 7.79
CA PRO A 120 20.04 16.98 8.33
C PRO A 120 21.17 16.13 8.95
N HIS A 121 20.88 14.84 9.21
CA HIS A 121 21.83 13.88 9.76
C HIS A 121 22.42 12.92 8.71
N GLY A 122 22.16 13.15 7.42
CA GLY A 122 22.67 12.34 6.30
C GLY A 122 22.03 10.94 6.18
N VAL A 123 20.85 10.75 6.76
CA VAL A 123 20.14 9.47 6.76
C VAL A 123 18.68 9.64 6.32
N ILE A 124 18.10 8.56 5.78
CA ILE A 124 16.74 8.53 5.25
C ILE A 124 16.13 7.13 5.41
N PRO A 125 14.79 6.97 5.47
CA PRO A 125 14.17 5.66 5.35
C PRO A 125 14.56 4.95 4.04
N PRO A 126 14.77 3.61 4.04
CA PRO A 126 15.17 2.86 2.84
C PRO A 126 14.14 2.94 1.71
N VAL A 127 12.85 3.00 2.06
CA VAL A 127 11.73 3.08 1.13
C VAL A 127 10.85 4.27 1.48
N LEU A 128 10.55 5.08 0.48
CA LEU A 128 9.63 6.22 0.57
C LEU A 128 8.53 6.05 -0.46
N THR A 129 7.28 6.22 -0.02
CA THR A 129 6.11 6.29 -0.91
C THR A 129 6.05 7.65 -1.63
N ASN A 130 5.24 7.77 -2.68
CA ASN A 130 5.11 9.04 -3.40
C ASN A 130 4.45 10.15 -2.56
N ASN A 131 3.59 9.79 -1.61
CA ASN A 131 2.93 10.73 -0.70
C ASN A 131 3.58 10.66 0.69
N PHE A 132 4.17 11.75 1.14
CA PHE A 132 4.83 11.85 2.45
C PHE A 132 3.89 12.30 3.58
N GLU A 133 2.69 12.76 3.27
CA GLU A 133 1.69 13.15 4.28
C GLU A 133 0.97 11.92 4.90
N VAL A 134 1.20 10.73 4.36
CA VAL A 134 0.73 9.49 4.97
C VAL A 134 1.57 9.14 6.20
N THR A 135 0.95 8.44 7.16
CA THR A 135 1.56 8.17 8.46
C THR A 135 2.26 6.81 8.52
N LEU A 136 3.19 6.66 9.46
CA LEU A 136 3.90 5.42 9.73
C LEU A 136 2.93 4.25 9.92
N GLY A 137 2.02 4.35 10.89
CA GLY A 137 1.05 3.28 11.15
C GLY A 137 0.14 2.96 9.96
N GLY A 138 -0.24 3.99 9.18
CA GLY A 138 -1.08 3.81 7.99
C GLY A 138 -0.39 3.00 6.90
N THR A 139 0.84 3.37 6.52
CA THR A 139 1.56 2.66 5.46
C THR A 139 2.08 1.29 5.90
N LEU A 140 2.56 1.16 7.14
CA LEU A 140 3.00 -0.12 7.68
C LEU A 140 1.85 -1.13 7.78
N SER A 141 0.61 -0.65 7.98
CA SER A 141 -0.59 -1.50 7.94
C SER A 141 -0.91 -2.04 6.55
N ALA A 142 -0.36 -1.44 5.48
CA ALA A 142 -0.61 -1.83 4.09
C ALA A 142 0.63 -2.33 3.35
N GLY A 143 1.84 -2.07 3.88
CA GLY A 143 3.13 -2.42 3.31
C GLY A 143 3.99 -1.18 3.01
N GLY A 144 3.52 -0.26 2.16
CA GLY A 144 4.24 0.93 1.72
C GLY A 144 5.32 0.62 0.68
N LEU A 145 5.06 0.95 -0.59
CA LEU A 145 5.98 0.71 -1.71
C LEU A 145 6.51 2.02 -2.29
N GLY A 146 7.71 1.99 -2.84
CA GLY A 146 8.38 3.12 -3.47
C GLY A 146 9.38 2.71 -4.56
N LEU A 147 10.10 3.69 -5.12
CA LEU A 147 11.04 3.50 -6.24
C LEU A 147 12.17 2.50 -5.96
N SER A 148 12.52 2.31 -4.68
CA SER A 148 13.62 1.45 -4.22
C SER A 148 13.13 0.10 -3.66
N SER A 149 11.84 -0.22 -3.80
CA SER A 149 11.24 -1.43 -3.20
C SER A 149 11.79 -2.74 -3.79
N PHE A 150 12.25 -2.75 -5.02
CA PHE A 150 12.92 -3.91 -5.60
C PHE A 150 14.22 -4.29 -4.84
N ARG A 151 14.86 -3.32 -4.17
CA ARG A 151 16.09 -3.48 -3.39
C ARG A 151 15.84 -3.66 -1.89
N TYR A 152 14.90 -2.90 -1.33
CA TYR A 152 14.69 -2.81 0.13
C TYR A 152 13.36 -3.41 0.61
N GLY A 153 12.57 -4.01 -0.27
CA GLY A 153 11.23 -4.50 0.07
C GLY A 153 10.23 -3.35 0.27
N SER A 154 9.23 -3.57 1.11
CA SER A 154 8.26 -2.57 1.53
C SER A 154 8.76 -1.76 2.73
N GLN A 155 8.07 -0.70 3.09
CA GLN A 155 8.33 -0.01 4.37
C GLN A 155 8.15 -0.95 5.57
N ALA A 156 7.19 -1.89 5.49
CA ALA A 156 6.96 -2.88 6.54
C ALA A 156 8.16 -3.83 6.71
N ASP A 157 8.86 -4.21 5.64
CA ASP A 157 10.08 -5.05 5.71
C ASP A 157 11.24 -4.35 6.42
N ASN A 158 11.20 -3.02 6.50
CA ASN A 158 12.19 -2.20 7.19
C ASN A 158 11.78 -1.79 8.62
N CYS A 159 10.69 -2.36 9.14
CA CYS A 159 10.26 -2.16 10.52
C CYS A 159 11.08 -3.03 11.47
N LEU A 160 11.56 -2.44 12.57
CA LEU A 160 12.38 -3.12 13.58
C LEU A 160 11.59 -3.47 14.85
N GLY A 161 10.51 -2.75 15.11
CA GLY A 161 9.68 -2.99 16.28
C GLY A 161 8.42 -2.13 16.31
N LEU A 162 7.41 -2.61 17.02
CA LEU A 162 6.11 -1.96 17.15
C LEU A 162 5.62 -2.00 18.61
N GLU A 163 5.02 -0.93 19.07
CA GLU A 163 4.08 -0.98 20.19
C GLU A 163 2.68 -1.14 19.62
N VAL A 164 1.99 -2.19 20.03
CA VAL A 164 0.67 -2.57 19.51
C VAL A 164 -0.30 -2.71 20.67
N VAL A 165 -1.50 -2.19 20.51
CA VAL A 165 -2.63 -2.48 21.40
C VAL A 165 -3.52 -3.51 20.73
N THR A 166 -3.65 -4.70 21.35
CA THR A 166 -4.46 -5.82 20.83
C THR A 166 -5.96 -5.57 20.98
N GLY A 167 -6.80 -6.41 20.37
CA GLY A 167 -8.26 -6.36 20.55
C GLY A 167 -8.74 -6.63 21.98
N THR A 168 -7.88 -7.16 22.86
CA THR A 168 -8.13 -7.30 24.31
C THR A 168 -7.73 -6.07 25.11
N GLY A 169 -7.10 -5.06 24.47
CA GLY A 169 -6.60 -3.84 25.11
C GLY A 169 -5.28 -4.05 25.87
N ASP A 170 -4.48 -5.06 25.50
CA ASP A 170 -3.14 -5.27 26.03
C ASP A 170 -2.13 -4.48 25.18
N ILE A 171 -1.23 -3.75 25.84
CA ILE A 171 -0.14 -3.02 25.20
C ILE A 171 1.06 -3.94 25.11
N VAL A 172 1.50 -4.27 23.89
CA VAL A 172 2.56 -5.23 23.62
C VAL A 172 3.64 -4.59 22.78
N TRP A 173 4.91 -4.67 23.20
CA TRP A 173 6.05 -4.40 22.34
C TRP A 173 6.42 -5.69 21.59
N CYS A 174 6.47 -5.61 20.25
CA CYS A 174 6.80 -6.74 19.40
C CYS A 174 7.92 -6.39 18.41
N THR A 175 8.76 -7.38 18.12
CA THR A 175 9.86 -7.34 17.17
C THR A 175 9.92 -8.67 16.41
N PRO A 176 10.77 -8.82 15.39
CA PRO A 176 10.99 -10.12 14.75
C PRO A 176 11.34 -11.27 15.71
N GLU A 177 11.99 -10.96 16.86
CA GLU A 177 12.45 -11.98 17.84
C GLU A 177 11.49 -12.11 19.04
N LYS A 178 10.74 -11.04 19.36
CA LYS A 178 9.86 -11.01 20.54
C LYS A 178 8.43 -10.73 20.12
N ASN A 179 7.49 -11.60 20.51
CA ASN A 179 6.09 -11.52 20.08
C ASN A 179 5.98 -11.47 18.53
N SER A 180 6.83 -12.25 17.87
CA SER A 180 7.05 -12.23 16.42
C SER A 180 5.76 -12.52 15.64
N GLU A 181 4.90 -13.40 16.13
CA GLU A 181 3.62 -13.68 15.50
C GLU A 181 2.76 -12.41 15.40
N LEU A 182 2.64 -11.63 16.48
CA LEU A 182 1.90 -10.36 16.45
C LEU A 182 2.59 -9.36 15.53
N PHE A 183 3.92 -9.23 15.61
CA PHE A 183 4.70 -8.34 14.77
C PHE A 183 4.42 -8.54 13.28
N TYR A 184 4.53 -9.77 12.81
CA TYR A 184 4.36 -10.10 11.39
C TYR A 184 2.91 -10.05 10.90
N HIS A 185 1.90 -10.09 11.79
CA HIS A 185 0.51 -10.01 11.38
C HIS A 185 -0.06 -8.58 11.47
N VAL A 186 0.48 -7.74 12.35
CA VAL A 186 0.07 -6.33 12.43
C VAL A 186 0.65 -5.54 11.25
N LEU A 187 1.89 -5.85 10.81
CA LEU A 187 2.46 -5.35 9.56
C LEU A 187 1.69 -5.92 8.37
N CYS A 188 1.28 -5.05 7.46
CA CYS A 188 0.40 -5.37 6.33
C CYS A 188 -0.95 -6.00 6.72
N GLY A 189 -1.34 -5.88 8.01
CA GLY A 189 -2.53 -6.50 8.58
C GLY A 189 -3.80 -5.64 8.57
N TYR A 190 -3.75 -4.46 7.99
CA TYR A 190 -4.91 -3.55 7.80
C TYR A 190 -5.70 -3.27 9.08
N GLY A 191 -5.02 -3.25 10.24
CA GLY A 191 -5.64 -3.00 11.55
C GLY A 191 -6.46 -4.15 12.11
N GLN A 192 -6.32 -5.37 11.58
CA GLN A 192 -7.13 -6.52 11.98
C GLN A 192 -6.67 -7.17 13.28
N PHE A 193 -5.39 -7.09 13.62
CA PHE A 193 -4.77 -7.85 14.71
C PHE A 193 -4.33 -6.97 15.89
N GLY A 194 -4.46 -5.67 15.76
CA GLY A 194 -4.07 -4.69 16.75
C GLY A 194 -3.87 -3.31 16.15
N ILE A 195 -3.75 -2.31 17.01
CA ILE A 195 -3.57 -0.91 16.65
C ILE A 195 -2.14 -0.51 17.00
N MET A 196 -1.36 -0.13 15.99
CA MET A 196 0.00 0.40 16.18
C MET A 196 -0.06 1.76 16.86
N THR A 197 0.71 1.93 17.93
CA THR A 197 0.85 3.20 18.65
C THR A 197 2.26 3.77 18.56
N LYS A 198 3.30 2.91 18.48
CA LYS A 198 4.68 3.34 18.20
C LYS A 198 5.35 2.43 17.18
N VAL A 199 6.30 2.99 16.47
CA VAL A 199 7.08 2.35 15.42
C VAL A 199 8.55 2.59 15.66
N GLN A 200 9.37 1.56 15.54
CA GLN A 200 10.81 1.65 15.35
C GLN A 200 11.14 1.15 13.95
N SER A 201 11.83 1.95 13.15
CA SER A 201 12.11 1.61 11.75
C SER A 201 13.53 1.98 11.34
N GLN A 202 14.00 1.31 10.31
CA GLN A 202 15.35 1.44 9.79
C GLN A 202 15.54 2.75 9.04
N LEU A 203 16.78 3.26 9.08
CA LEU A 203 17.31 4.32 8.24
C LEU A 203 18.48 3.78 7.41
N ARG A 204 18.85 4.49 6.36
CA ARG A 204 20.06 4.28 5.58
C ARG A 204 20.76 5.61 5.32
N LYS A 205 22.05 5.56 5.08
CA LYS A 205 22.77 6.72 4.51
C LYS A 205 22.34 6.92 3.06
N TYR A 206 22.35 8.16 2.60
CA TYR A 206 22.09 8.50 1.20
C TYR A 206 23.30 9.25 0.60
N ARG A 207 23.39 9.28 -0.72
CA ARG A 207 24.41 10.05 -1.44
C ARG A 207 23.84 11.40 -1.88
N PRO A 208 24.66 12.45 -1.96
CA PRO A 208 24.18 13.85 -2.07
C PRO A 208 23.51 14.18 -3.41
N PHE A 209 23.76 13.39 -4.46
CA PHE A 209 23.20 13.65 -5.79
C PHE A 209 22.48 12.44 -6.35
N THR A 210 21.53 12.71 -7.22
CA THR A 210 20.86 11.71 -8.05
C THR A 210 20.99 12.09 -9.51
N ARG A 211 21.15 11.07 -10.39
CA ARG A 211 20.93 11.18 -11.82
C ARG A 211 19.81 10.24 -12.21
N SER A 212 18.79 10.79 -12.87
CA SER A 212 17.67 10.02 -13.41
C SER A 212 17.72 10.04 -14.93
N TYR A 213 17.57 8.86 -15.54
CA TYR A 213 17.43 8.68 -16.99
C TYR A 213 15.99 8.33 -17.31
N PHE A 214 15.42 9.01 -18.30
CA PHE A 214 14.09 8.78 -18.81
C PHE A 214 14.19 8.12 -20.18
N LEU A 215 13.95 6.81 -20.24
CA LEU A 215 14.08 5.98 -21.42
C LEU A 215 12.69 5.60 -21.92
N CYS A 216 12.46 5.73 -23.22
CA CYS A 216 11.19 5.36 -23.86
C CYS A 216 11.36 4.06 -24.64
N TYR A 217 10.40 3.16 -24.46
CA TYR A 217 10.30 1.88 -25.15
C TYR A 217 9.01 1.86 -25.97
N ASP A 218 9.06 1.29 -27.16
CA ASP A 218 7.91 1.02 -28.04
C ASP A 218 7.42 -0.43 -27.95
N GLU A 219 8.25 -1.32 -27.39
CA GLU A 219 7.94 -2.72 -27.17
C GLU A 219 7.98 -3.08 -25.68
N LEU A 220 6.94 -3.75 -25.18
CA LEU A 220 6.83 -4.16 -23.78
C LEU A 220 7.88 -5.20 -23.38
N ASP A 221 8.19 -6.14 -24.30
CA ASP A 221 9.20 -7.18 -24.05
C ASP A 221 10.57 -6.59 -23.75
N THR A 222 10.98 -5.59 -24.51
CA THR A 222 12.27 -4.93 -24.32
C THR A 222 12.32 -4.14 -23.01
N LEU A 223 11.21 -3.47 -22.64
CA LEU A 223 11.11 -2.83 -21.32
C LEU A 223 11.30 -3.84 -20.19
N LEU A 224 10.53 -4.95 -20.20
CA LEU A 224 10.56 -5.95 -19.11
C LEU A 224 11.93 -6.64 -19.03
N HIS A 225 12.56 -6.92 -20.18
CA HIS A 225 13.93 -7.45 -20.25
C HIS A 225 14.94 -6.50 -19.60
N ASP A 226 14.92 -5.21 -19.97
CA ASP A 226 15.87 -4.24 -19.47
C ASP A 226 15.65 -3.92 -17.98
N GLN A 227 14.38 -3.94 -17.50
CA GLN A 227 14.08 -3.86 -16.06
C GLN A 227 14.73 -5.03 -15.28
N HIS A 228 14.59 -6.26 -15.80
CA HIS A 228 15.18 -7.44 -15.19
C HIS A 228 16.71 -7.31 -15.15
N LEU A 229 17.34 -6.94 -16.25
CA LEU A 229 18.79 -6.78 -16.39
C LEU A 229 19.34 -5.76 -15.37
N LEU A 230 18.73 -4.57 -15.29
CA LEU A 230 19.15 -3.50 -14.39
C LEU A 230 19.03 -3.91 -12.89
N ILE A 231 17.99 -4.65 -12.55
CA ILE A 231 17.76 -5.11 -11.18
C ILE A 231 18.70 -6.26 -10.82
N SER A 232 18.80 -7.30 -11.65
CA SER A 232 19.63 -8.48 -11.38
C SER A 232 21.11 -8.14 -11.27
N GLU A 233 21.59 -7.19 -12.05
CA GLU A 233 22.96 -6.71 -11.99
C GLU A 233 23.19 -5.56 -10.99
N ASN A 234 22.14 -5.18 -10.24
CA ASN A 234 22.21 -4.15 -9.20
C ASN A 234 22.78 -2.80 -9.69
N ARG A 235 22.37 -2.39 -10.91
CA ARG A 235 22.94 -1.20 -11.58
C ARG A 235 22.30 0.12 -11.14
N ILE A 236 21.13 0.10 -10.49
CA ILE A 236 20.30 1.28 -10.22
C ILE A 236 19.81 1.33 -8.78
N ASP A 237 19.47 2.52 -8.28
CA ASP A 237 18.95 2.74 -6.91
C ASP A 237 17.45 2.98 -6.87
N GLY A 238 16.85 3.40 -7.98
CA GLY A 238 15.41 3.61 -8.12
C GLY A 238 14.89 3.23 -9.50
N LEU A 239 13.67 2.70 -9.58
CA LEU A 239 13.02 2.31 -10.82
C LEU A 239 11.51 2.52 -10.75
N VAL A 240 10.95 3.11 -11.81
CA VAL A 240 9.50 3.15 -12.07
C VAL A 240 9.27 3.25 -13.57
N SER A 241 8.17 2.65 -14.06
CA SER A 241 7.76 2.85 -15.45
C SER A 241 6.34 3.40 -15.51
N LEU A 242 6.10 4.27 -16.48
CA LEU A 242 4.78 4.84 -16.78
C LEU A 242 4.43 4.52 -18.22
N PHE A 243 3.20 4.10 -18.45
CA PHE A 243 2.69 3.69 -19.75
C PHE A 243 1.80 4.80 -20.31
N SER A 244 2.09 5.23 -21.52
CA SER A 244 1.40 6.33 -22.16
C SER A 244 0.83 5.89 -23.52
N PRO A 245 -0.48 6.05 -23.73
CA PRO A 245 -1.10 5.75 -25.01
C PRO A 245 -0.84 6.89 -26.01
N CYS A 246 -0.62 6.53 -27.27
CA CYS A 246 -0.60 7.42 -28.42
C CYS A 246 -1.71 7.05 -29.38
N LEU A 247 -2.59 8.00 -29.72
CA LEU A 247 -3.63 7.80 -30.70
C LEU A 247 -3.04 7.89 -32.12
N LEU A 248 -2.97 6.78 -32.83
CA LEU A 248 -2.49 6.71 -34.20
C LEU A 248 -3.57 7.01 -35.24
N GLY A 249 -4.84 6.80 -34.92
CA GLY A 249 -5.93 7.01 -35.84
C GLY A 249 -7.25 6.37 -35.38
N ILE A 250 -8.16 6.22 -36.34
CA ILE A 250 -9.49 5.65 -36.11
C ILE A 250 -9.68 4.49 -37.11
N SER A 251 -9.97 3.31 -36.58
CA SER A 251 -10.41 2.16 -37.39
C SER A 251 -11.93 2.16 -37.52
N ARG A 252 -12.42 1.93 -38.74
CA ARG A 252 -13.85 1.78 -39.03
C ARG A 252 -14.13 0.32 -39.38
N SER A 253 -14.92 -0.34 -38.56
CA SER A 253 -15.35 -1.72 -38.79
C SER A 253 -16.87 -1.75 -38.92
N SER A 254 -17.38 -2.41 -39.98
CA SER A 254 -18.84 -2.61 -40.18
C SER A 254 -19.50 -3.39 -39.04
N ALA A 255 -18.74 -4.29 -38.38
CA ALA A 255 -19.22 -5.14 -37.30
C ALA A 255 -19.07 -4.52 -35.90
N LYS A 256 -18.11 -3.59 -35.70
CA LYS A 256 -17.70 -3.09 -34.38
C LYS A 256 -17.73 -1.57 -34.25
N GLY A 257 -18.19 -0.86 -35.27
CA GLY A 257 -18.26 0.60 -35.31
C GLY A 257 -16.89 1.28 -35.40
N ILE A 258 -16.81 2.52 -34.89
CA ILE A 258 -15.60 3.32 -34.89
C ILE A 258 -14.78 3.01 -33.64
N LYS A 259 -13.50 2.67 -33.82
CA LYS A 259 -12.56 2.38 -32.72
C LYS A 259 -11.28 3.19 -32.84
N PRO A 260 -10.72 3.69 -31.73
CA PRO A 260 -9.39 4.28 -31.77
C PRO A 260 -8.34 3.19 -32.05
N VAL A 261 -7.30 3.56 -32.77
CA VAL A 261 -6.08 2.76 -32.96
C VAL A 261 -5.01 3.38 -32.07
N ILE A 262 -4.55 2.65 -31.08
CA ILE A 262 -3.69 3.12 -30.00
C ILE A 262 -2.40 2.31 -30.04
N GLN A 263 -1.26 3.01 -30.00
CA GLN A 263 0.05 2.47 -29.67
C GLN A 263 0.40 2.87 -28.23
N TRP A 264 0.85 1.91 -27.44
CA TRP A 264 1.40 2.19 -26.12
C TRP A 264 2.90 2.43 -26.21
N PHE A 265 3.36 3.45 -25.48
CA PHE A 265 4.77 3.71 -25.20
C PHE A 265 5.01 3.54 -23.70
N TYR A 266 6.16 2.99 -23.38
CA TYR A 266 6.54 2.63 -22.01
C TYR A 266 7.75 3.47 -21.62
N ARG A 267 7.56 4.43 -20.70
CA ARG A 267 8.64 5.24 -20.18
C ARG A 267 9.20 4.56 -18.92
N MET A 268 10.48 4.20 -18.94
CA MET A 268 11.22 3.77 -17.76
C MET A 268 12.03 4.95 -17.21
N GLN A 269 11.89 5.22 -15.93
CA GLN A 269 12.78 6.09 -15.18
C GLN A 269 13.67 5.23 -14.30
N ILE A 270 14.99 5.32 -14.51
CA ILE A 270 16.00 4.73 -13.64
C ILE A 270 16.75 5.84 -12.94
N THR A 271 17.08 5.65 -11.66
CA THR A 271 17.77 6.64 -10.84
C THR A 271 18.97 6.02 -10.16
N LEU A 272 20.09 6.74 -10.17
CA LEU A 272 21.29 6.42 -9.42
C LEU A 272 21.52 7.48 -8.34
N GLU A 273 21.90 7.03 -7.15
CA GLU A 273 22.42 7.88 -6.07
C GLU A 273 23.96 7.89 -6.16
N VAL A 274 24.58 9.05 -6.22
CA VAL A 274 26.02 9.20 -6.44
C VAL A 274 26.64 10.31 -5.59
N ASN A 275 27.94 10.23 -5.32
CA ASN A 275 28.68 11.30 -4.67
C ASN A 275 28.98 12.45 -5.64
N SER A 276 29.15 12.14 -6.92
CA SER A 276 29.26 13.10 -8.01
C SER A 276 28.62 12.52 -9.27
N VAL A 277 27.86 13.31 -9.98
CA VAL A 277 27.26 12.90 -11.28
C VAL A 277 28.32 12.57 -12.33
N ASN A 278 29.54 13.09 -12.18
CA ASN A 278 30.67 12.80 -13.07
C ASN A 278 31.26 11.39 -12.85
N ASP A 279 30.89 10.70 -11.77
CA ASP A 279 31.36 9.35 -11.48
C ASP A 279 30.60 8.27 -12.27
N ILE A 280 29.52 8.66 -12.97
CA ILE A 280 28.66 7.74 -13.72
C ILE A 280 29.30 7.44 -15.09
N ASN A 281 29.55 6.17 -15.34
CA ASN A 281 29.87 5.68 -16.69
C ASN A 281 28.58 5.38 -17.44
N GLU A 282 28.07 6.35 -18.17
CA GLU A 282 26.80 6.28 -18.90
C GLU A 282 26.82 5.22 -20.00
N GLU A 283 27.93 5.08 -20.73
CA GLU A 283 28.08 4.05 -21.75
C GLU A 283 27.94 2.65 -21.15
N LYS A 284 28.63 2.37 -20.05
CA LYS A 284 28.50 1.08 -19.35
C LYS A 284 27.11 0.85 -18.82
N LEU A 285 26.40 1.90 -18.40
CA LEU A 285 25.04 1.79 -17.85
C LEU A 285 24.00 1.47 -18.92
N LEU A 286 24.10 2.09 -20.10
CA LEU A 286 23.01 2.11 -21.09
C LEU A 286 23.30 1.31 -22.37
N SER A 287 24.56 0.90 -22.65
CA SER A 287 24.96 0.35 -23.96
C SER A 287 24.28 -0.97 -24.36
N ASP A 288 23.81 -1.75 -23.39
CA ASP A 288 23.15 -3.04 -23.60
C ASP A 288 21.63 -2.98 -23.40
N LEU A 289 21.08 -1.77 -23.14
CA LEU A 289 19.64 -1.55 -23.07
C LEU A 289 19.03 -1.32 -24.43
N ASN A 290 17.80 -1.81 -24.63
CA ASN A 290 17.12 -1.82 -25.93
C ASN A 290 15.99 -0.77 -26.01
N PHE A 291 16.20 0.42 -25.42
CA PHE A 291 15.20 1.48 -25.49
C PHE A 291 15.09 2.08 -26.91
N TYR A 292 13.85 2.45 -27.27
CA TYR A 292 13.56 3.17 -28.52
C TYR A 292 14.22 4.56 -28.55
N ARG A 293 14.16 5.28 -27.39
CA ARG A 293 14.67 6.66 -27.30
C ARG A 293 15.09 7.03 -25.88
N HIS A 294 16.27 7.61 -25.74
CA HIS A 294 16.63 8.38 -24.56
C HIS A 294 15.93 9.74 -24.63
N VAL A 295 15.02 10.02 -23.72
CA VAL A 295 14.15 11.20 -23.73
C VAL A 295 14.83 12.37 -23.02
N HIS A 296 15.35 12.11 -21.81
CA HIS A 296 15.84 13.14 -20.91
C HIS A 296 16.75 12.54 -19.84
N THR A 297 17.71 13.35 -19.36
CA THR A 297 18.50 13.08 -18.16
C THR A 297 18.31 14.24 -17.19
N GLU A 298 18.14 13.95 -15.91
CA GLU A 298 17.94 14.95 -14.87
C GLU A 298 18.93 14.71 -13.72
N ASP A 299 19.68 15.76 -13.36
CA ASP A 299 20.57 15.79 -12.22
C ASP A 299 19.97 16.65 -11.11
N LEU A 300 19.80 16.07 -9.93
CA LEU A 300 19.27 16.76 -8.76
C LEU A 300 20.14 16.52 -7.54
N THR A 301 20.07 17.41 -6.55
CA THR A 301 20.45 17.03 -5.20
C THR A 301 19.47 15.99 -4.68
N PHE A 302 19.92 15.06 -3.84
CA PHE A 302 19.05 14.03 -3.27
C PHE A 302 17.84 14.64 -2.55
N GLU A 303 18.06 15.72 -1.80
CA GLU A 303 17.00 16.44 -1.10
C GLU A 303 15.93 17.00 -2.05
N ARG A 304 16.33 17.45 -3.24
CA ARG A 304 15.38 17.93 -4.26
C ARG A 304 14.65 16.76 -4.92
N PHE A 305 15.36 15.68 -5.20
CA PHE A 305 14.81 14.48 -5.83
C PHE A 305 13.66 13.87 -5.04
N ILE A 306 13.79 13.78 -3.71
CA ILE A 306 12.77 13.19 -2.86
C ILE A 306 11.59 14.10 -2.55
N GLN A 307 11.61 15.39 -2.96
CA GLN A 307 10.45 16.26 -2.74
C GLN A 307 9.24 15.69 -3.48
N PRO A 308 8.09 15.52 -2.79
CA PRO A 308 6.90 15.02 -3.45
C PRO A 308 6.49 15.95 -4.59
N ILE A 309 6.08 15.39 -5.70
CA ILE A 309 5.40 16.13 -6.75
C ILE A 309 4.10 16.65 -6.14
N ALA A 310 3.80 17.93 -6.34
CA ALA A 310 2.57 18.54 -5.80
C ALA A 310 1.35 17.70 -6.24
N GLU A 311 0.53 17.31 -5.27
CA GLU A 311 -0.72 16.61 -5.56
C GLU A 311 -1.59 17.49 -6.47
N VAL A 312 -2.05 16.93 -7.58
CA VAL A 312 -3.07 17.59 -8.41
C VAL A 312 -4.38 17.46 -7.65
N PRO A 313 -5.07 18.57 -7.33
CA PRO A 313 -6.37 18.50 -6.66
C PRO A 313 -7.35 17.64 -7.46
N HIS A 314 -7.98 16.69 -6.81
CA HIS A 314 -9.01 15.89 -7.46
C HIS A 314 -10.24 16.75 -7.76
N PRO A 315 -10.86 16.60 -8.95
CA PRO A 315 -12.11 17.28 -9.25
C PRO A 315 -13.20 16.90 -8.24
N VAL A 316 -14.09 17.85 -8.00
CA VAL A 316 -15.28 17.61 -7.15
C VAL A 316 -16.13 16.49 -7.75
N ASP A 317 -16.75 15.67 -6.90
CA ASP A 317 -17.61 14.55 -7.29
C ASP A 317 -16.91 13.42 -8.07
N THR A 318 -15.63 13.21 -7.76
CA THR A 318 -14.85 12.08 -8.28
C THR A 318 -14.54 11.05 -7.18
N ALA A 319 -14.11 9.86 -7.60
CA ALA A 319 -13.67 8.77 -6.76
C ALA A 319 -12.40 8.12 -7.35
N ASN A 320 -11.59 7.55 -6.48
CA ASN A 320 -10.35 6.86 -6.82
C ASN A 320 -10.56 5.34 -6.68
N SER A 321 -10.63 4.63 -7.80
CA SER A 321 -10.76 3.18 -7.84
C SER A 321 -9.47 2.51 -8.33
N TRP A 322 -8.36 2.82 -7.67
CA TRP A 322 -7.03 2.36 -8.05
C TRP A 322 -6.86 0.87 -7.80
N ILE A 323 -6.13 0.18 -8.66
CA ILE A 323 -5.71 -1.20 -8.42
C ILE A 323 -4.22 -1.38 -8.72
N ASP A 324 -3.58 -2.26 -7.94
CA ASP A 324 -2.26 -2.80 -8.21
C ASP A 324 -2.33 -4.32 -8.25
N VAL A 325 -1.84 -4.91 -9.32
CA VAL A 325 -1.72 -6.35 -9.49
C VAL A 325 -0.24 -6.72 -9.50
N LEU A 326 0.17 -7.60 -8.61
CA LEU A 326 1.51 -8.14 -8.52
C LEU A 326 1.55 -9.43 -9.32
N LEU A 327 2.42 -9.50 -10.32
CA LEU A 327 2.48 -10.59 -11.29
C LEU A 327 3.84 -11.29 -11.19
N PRO A 328 3.89 -12.62 -11.36
CA PRO A 328 5.15 -13.27 -11.64
C PRO A 328 5.72 -12.70 -12.94
N ALA A 329 7.04 -12.47 -13.03
CA ALA A 329 7.66 -11.86 -14.20
C ALA A 329 7.33 -12.64 -15.49
N SER A 330 7.24 -13.96 -15.41
CA SER A 330 6.89 -14.85 -16.51
C SER A 330 5.48 -14.61 -17.09
N ALA A 331 4.53 -14.13 -16.30
CA ALA A 331 3.16 -13.86 -16.74
C ALA A 331 2.90 -12.37 -17.04
N ALA A 332 3.81 -11.47 -16.62
CA ALA A 332 3.58 -10.03 -16.62
C ALA A 332 3.23 -9.48 -18.01
N LYS A 333 4.00 -9.87 -19.05
CA LYS A 333 3.73 -9.40 -20.42
C LYS A 333 2.31 -9.73 -20.88
N ASN A 334 1.92 -11.00 -20.76
CA ASN A 334 0.61 -11.45 -21.22
C ASN A 334 -0.53 -10.75 -20.49
N TYR A 335 -0.40 -10.59 -19.17
CA TYR A 335 -1.38 -9.84 -18.39
C TYR A 335 -1.46 -8.38 -18.82
N ILE A 336 -0.32 -7.69 -18.94
CA ILE A 336 -0.24 -6.27 -19.29
C ILE A 336 -0.87 -6.03 -20.68
N ASP A 337 -0.53 -6.84 -21.68
CA ASP A 337 -1.11 -6.74 -23.02
C ASP A 337 -2.64 -6.83 -22.99
N ILE A 338 -3.20 -7.79 -22.25
CA ILE A 338 -4.65 -7.93 -22.09
C ILE A 338 -5.26 -6.75 -21.35
N ALA A 339 -4.63 -6.29 -20.26
CA ALA A 339 -5.12 -5.18 -19.47
C ALA A 339 -5.16 -3.88 -20.30
N LEU A 340 -4.08 -3.55 -20.99
CA LEU A 340 -3.98 -2.35 -21.82
C LEU A 340 -4.98 -2.36 -23.00
N GLN A 341 -5.33 -3.53 -23.53
CA GLN A 341 -6.37 -3.65 -24.56
C GLN A 341 -7.78 -3.41 -24.01
N ARG A 342 -8.02 -3.72 -22.74
CA ARG A 342 -9.34 -3.56 -22.10
C ARG A 342 -9.63 -2.15 -21.60
N ILE A 343 -8.62 -1.42 -21.12
CA ILE A 343 -8.76 -0.07 -20.57
C ILE A 343 -9.60 0.86 -21.48
N PRO A 344 -9.35 0.97 -22.82
CA PRO A 344 -10.10 1.88 -23.68
C PRO A 344 -11.59 1.61 -23.79
N SER A 345 -12.07 0.45 -23.34
CA SER A 345 -13.47 0.06 -23.42
C SER A 345 -14.33 0.57 -22.27
N PHE A 346 -13.74 1.02 -21.17
CA PHE A 346 -14.46 1.38 -19.95
C PHE A 346 -14.00 2.70 -19.29
N ILE A 347 -12.83 3.22 -19.64
CA ILE A 347 -12.33 4.48 -19.09
C ILE A 347 -11.64 5.29 -20.20
N ASP A 348 -11.62 6.62 -20.08
CA ASP A 348 -10.80 7.46 -20.96
C ASP A 348 -9.31 7.21 -20.65
N PHE A 349 -8.68 6.37 -21.48
CA PHE A 349 -7.29 5.96 -21.36
C PHE A 349 -6.28 7.12 -21.38
N ARG A 350 -6.68 8.31 -21.86
CA ARG A 350 -5.83 9.50 -21.90
C ARG A 350 -5.61 10.13 -20.52
N THR A 351 -6.45 9.81 -19.58
CA THR A 351 -6.47 10.41 -18.24
C THR A 351 -6.06 9.44 -17.14
N ILE A 352 -5.78 8.16 -17.48
CA ILE A 352 -5.43 7.15 -16.48
C ILE A 352 -3.91 7.02 -16.39
N PRO A 353 -3.33 7.32 -15.23
CA PRO A 353 -1.97 6.89 -14.96
C PRO A 353 -1.92 5.35 -14.88
N VAL A 354 -1.13 4.75 -15.77
CA VAL A 354 -0.80 3.33 -15.73
C VAL A 354 0.70 3.21 -15.56
N GLY A 355 1.15 2.37 -14.67
CA GLY A 355 2.57 2.22 -14.43
C GLY A 355 2.96 0.86 -13.93
N SER A 356 4.24 0.54 -14.04
CA SER A 356 4.80 -0.65 -13.44
C SER A 356 5.94 -0.34 -12.49
N PHE A 357 6.09 -1.20 -11.51
CA PHE A 357 7.17 -1.22 -10.55
C PHE A 357 7.65 -2.66 -10.34
N CYS A 358 8.82 -2.82 -9.75
CA CYS A 358 9.38 -4.15 -9.52
C CYS A 358 9.57 -4.40 -8.02
N LEU A 359 9.39 -5.67 -7.63
CA LEU A 359 9.73 -6.17 -6.30
C LEU A 359 10.62 -7.41 -6.46
N ASN A 360 11.40 -7.68 -5.43
CA ASN A 360 12.14 -8.94 -5.31
C ASN A 360 11.60 -9.68 -4.08
N SER A 361 11.17 -10.94 -4.27
CA SER A 361 10.56 -11.75 -3.22
C SER A 361 11.51 -12.04 -2.05
N HIS A 362 12.83 -12.02 -2.28
CA HIS A 362 13.81 -12.16 -1.20
C HIS A 362 13.84 -10.98 -0.23
N ASN A 363 13.41 -9.79 -0.69
CA ASN A 363 13.41 -8.56 0.10
C ASN A 363 12.05 -8.22 0.71
N THR A 364 10.95 -8.86 0.24
CA THR A 364 9.58 -8.63 0.72
C THR A 364 9.09 -9.89 1.43
N LYS A 365 9.11 -9.87 2.77
CA LYS A 365 8.97 -11.09 3.61
C LYS A 365 7.74 -11.10 4.50
N MET A 366 6.89 -10.10 4.42
CA MET A 366 5.72 -10.00 5.29
C MET A 366 4.65 -11.02 4.89
N PRO A 367 4.22 -11.93 5.79
CA PRO A 367 3.24 -12.96 5.46
C PRO A 367 1.86 -12.38 5.10
N MET A 368 1.54 -11.18 5.63
CA MET A 368 0.32 -10.45 5.28
C MET A 368 0.45 -9.64 3.98
N PHE A 369 1.59 -9.74 3.29
CA PHE A 369 1.85 -9.18 1.97
C PHE A 369 2.19 -10.31 0.97
N PRO A 370 1.20 -11.13 0.58
CA PRO A 370 1.46 -12.28 -0.27
C PRO A 370 1.95 -11.85 -1.65
N LEU A 371 3.00 -12.53 -2.10
CA LEU A 371 3.61 -12.35 -3.42
C LEU A 371 3.34 -13.55 -4.32
N PRO A 372 3.40 -13.38 -5.65
CA PRO A 372 3.57 -14.50 -6.59
C PRO A 372 4.82 -15.34 -6.29
N ASP A 373 4.80 -16.59 -6.72
CA ASP A 373 5.90 -17.56 -6.50
C ASP A 373 6.99 -17.42 -7.58
N GLU A 374 7.63 -16.26 -7.62
CA GLU A 374 8.83 -15.98 -8.43
C GLU A 374 9.76 -15.02 -7.70
N GLU A 375 11.03 -14.93 -8.13
CA GLU A 375 11.99 -14.01 -7.55
C GLU A 375 11.66 -12.56 -7.92
N LEU A 376 11.51 -12.27 -9.22
CA LEU A 376 11.15 -10.97 -9.73
C LEU A 376 9.63 -10.86 -9.91
N ILE A 377 9.07 -9.87 -9.26
CA ILE A 377 7.64 -9.55 -9.31
C ILE A 377 7.45 -8.23 -10.05
N ILE A 378 6.58 -8.23 -11.03
CA ILE A 378 6.18 -7.02 -11.76
C ILE A 378 4.82 -6.55 -11.23
N GLY A 379 4.79 -5.38 -10.62
CA GLY A 379 3.55 -4.71 -10.25
C GLY A 379 3.02 -3.89 -11.42
N LEU A 380 1.74 -4.06 -11.77
CA LEU A 380 1.02 -3.16 -12.67
C LEU A 380 -0.01 -2.37 -11.87
N GLY A 381 0.17 -1.05 -11.83
CA GLY A 381 -0.77 -0.11 -11.22
C GLY A 381 -1.63 0.60 -12.25
N MET A 382 -2.92 0.70 -11.97
CA MET A 382 -3.88 1.51 -12.72
C MET A 382 -4.61 2.42 -11.73
N TYR A 383 -4.53 3.73 -11.95
CA TYR A 383 -4.92 4.74 -10.98
C TYR A 383 -6.01 5.69 -11.49
N PRO A 384 -7.20 5.19 -11.89
CA PRO A 384 -8.27 6.04 -12.40
C PRO A 384 -8.89 6.90 -11.30
N THR A 385 -9.04 8.20 -11.60
CA THR A 385 -9.90 9.14 -10.89
C THR A 385 -11.09 9.43 -11.77
N ILE A 386 -12.27 9.02 -11.37
CA ILE A 386 -13.48 8.96 -12.21
C ILE A 386 -14.67 9.64 -11.55
N PRO A 387 -15.63 10.17 -12.32
CA PRO A 387 -16.91 10.62 -11.77
C PRO A 387 -17.60 9.52 -10.96
N LYS A 388 -18.22 9.88 -9.83
CA LYS A 388 -18.93 8.92 -8.96
C LYS A 388 -20.00 8.11 -9.70
N SER A 389 -20.63 8.68 -10.73
CA SER A 389 -21.60 7.98 -11.58
C SER A 389 -20.99 6.81 -12.38
N GLN A 390 -19.69 6.79 -12.59
CA GLN A 390 -18.99 5.74 -13.35
C GLN A 390 -18.30 4.70 -12.45
N VAL A 391 -18.36 4.84 -11.13
CA VAL A 391 -17.65 3.95 -10.18
C VAL A 391 -18.05 2.49 -10.39
N LYS A 392 -19.35 2.19 -10.43
CA LYS A 392 -19.82 0.80 -10.52
C LYS A 392 -19.30 0.07 -11.77
N PRO A 393 -19.53 0.56 -13.01
CA PRO A 393 -19.04 -0.13 -14.22
C PRO A 393 -17.51 -0.21 -14.27
N VAL A 394 -16.77 0.76 -13.72
CA VAL A 394 -15.31 0.71 -13.68
C VAL A 394 -14.83 -0.36 -12.70
N ILE A 395 -15.40 -0.45 -11.50
CA ILE A 395 -15.06 -1.49 -10.52
C ILE A 395 -15.33 -2.88 -11.08
N GLU A 396 -16.43 -3.10 -11.79
CA GLU A 396 -16.72 -4.38 -12.43
C GLU A 396 -15.59 -4.81 -13.40
N GLN A 397 -15.06 -3.87 -14.19
CA GLN A 397 -13.93 -4.16 -15.08
C GLN A 397 -12.60 -4.37 -14.32
N LEU A 398 -12.34 -3.60 -13.27
CA LEU A 398 -11.16 -3.78 -12.43
C LEU A 398 -11.19 -5.12 -11.68
N ASN A 399 -12.37 -5.59 -11.29
CA ASN A 399 -12.55 -6.92 -10.70
C ASN A 399 -12.25 -8.04 -11.72
N LEU A 400 -12.64 -7.89 -12.99
CA LEU A 400 -12.25 -8.84 -14.04
C LEU A 400 -10.74 -8.89 -14.27
N LEU A 401 -10.05 -7.74 -14.19
CA LEU A 401 -8.59 -7.69 -14.25
C LEU A 401 -7.94 -8.30 -13.01
N THR A 402 -8.56 -8.16 -11.84
CA THR A 402 -8.14 -8.83 -10.61
C THR A 402 -8.23 -10.35 -10.74
N ASP A 403 -9.36 -10.86 -11.23
CA ASP A 403 -9.58 -12.29 -11.42
C ASP A 403 -8.61 -12.89 -12.47
N LEU A 404 -8.34 -12.13 -13.54
CA LEU A 404 -7.32 -12.50 -14.54
C LEU A 404 -5.92 -12.58 -13.89
N GLY A 405 -5.59 -11.62 -13.02
CA GLY A 405 -4.33 -11.61 -12.26
C GLY A 405 -4.17 -12.88 -11.41
N PHE A 406 -5.21 -13.26 -10.67
CA PHE A 406 -5.21 -14.51 -9.88
C PHE A 406 -5.06 -15.76 -10.76
N GLN A 407 -5.74 -15.82 -11.92
CA GLN A 407 -5.62 -16.92 -12.86
C GLN A 407 -4.20 -17.08 -13.42
N MET A 408 -3.43 -16.00 -13.48
CA MET A 408 -2.04 -15.98 -13.93
C MET A 408 -1.01 -16.08 -12.77
N GLY A 409 -1.43 -16.54 -11.59
CA GLY A 409 -0.56 -16.67 -10.41
C GLY A 409 -0.25 -15.37 -9.69
N GLY A 410 -0.90 -14.28 -10.08
CA GLY A 410 -0.71 -12.96 -9.47
C GLY A 410 -1.36 -12.82 -8.10
N LYS A 411 -1.03 -11.72 -7.44
CA LYS A 411 -1.60 -11.27 -6.16
C LYS A 411 -1.99 -9.81 -6.26
N ARG A 412 -2.72 -9.31 -5.27
CA ARG A 412 -3.07 -7.88 -5.17
C ARG A 412 -2.23 -7.18 -4.12
N TYR A 413 -1.76 -5.97 -4.43
CA TYR A 413 -1.33 -5.04 -3.41
C TYR A 413 -2.57 -4.32 -2.85
N MET A 414 -2.96 -4.70 -1.63
CA MET A 414 -4.26 -4.33 -1.06
C MET A 414 -4.31 -2.93 -0.45
N ALA A 415 -3.28 -2.10 -0.64
CA ALA A 415 -3.35 -0.66 -0.34
C ALA A 415 -4.30 0.08 -1.29
N THR A 416 -4.62 -0.52 -2.43
CA THR A 416 -5.55 -0.03 -3.45
C THR A 416 -6.95 -0.59 -3.26
N TRP A 417 -7.87 -0.35 -4.21
CA TRP A 417 -9.25 -0.82 -4.12
C TRP A 417 -9.32 -2.34 -4.00
N VAL A 418 -10.03 -2.82 -3.00
CA VAL A 418 -10.28 -4.25 -2.74
C VAL A 418 -11.79 -4.46 -2.57
N ASP A 419 -12.32 -5.37 -3.38
CA ASP A 419 -13.71 -5.84 -3.34
C ASP A 419 -13.68 -7.38 -3.40
N PHE A 420 -13.24 -7.99 -2.30
CA PHE A 420 -13.01 -9.43 -2.23
C PHE A 420 -14.13 -10.13 -1.50
N ASP A 421 -14.71 -11.13 -2.15
CA ASP A 421 -15.44 -12.21 -1.50
C ASP A 421 -14.46 -13.24 -0.88
N ILE A 422 -15.01 -14.25 -0.21
CA ILE A 422 -14.22 -15.30 0.43
C ILE A 422 -13.34 -16.06 -0.56
N THR A 423 -13.78 -16.23 -1.80
CA THR A 423 -13.01 -16.90 -2.85
C THR A 423 -11.76 -16.13 -3.20
N ARG A 424 -11.87 -14.80 -3.37
CA ARG A 424 -10.72 -13.92 -3.66
C ARG A 424 -9.79 -13.81 -2.46
N TRP A 425 -10.29 -13.84 -1.20
CA TRP A 425 -9.44 -13.91 0.00
C TRP A 425 -8.61 -15.19 0.02
N ARG A 426 -9.21 -16.34 -0.31
CA ARG A 426 -8.48 -17.61 -0.45
C ARG A 426 -7.46 -17.58 -1.59
N LEU A 427 -7.78 -16.99 -2.74
CA LEU A 427 -6.83 -16.82 -3.84
C LEU A 427 -5.67 -15.88 -3.47
N GLN A 428 -5.95 -14.82 -2.70
CA GLN A 428 -4.94 -13.87 -2.25
C GLN A 428 -3.93 -14.49 -1.29
N PHE A 429 -4.39 -15.24 -0.29
CA PHE A 429 -3.55 -15.78 0.77
C PHE A 429 -3.23 -17.28 0.63
N GLY A 430 -3.93 -18.02 -0.25
CA GLY A 430 -3.79 -19.46 -0.32
C GLY A 430 -4.12 -20.13 1.02
N ASP A 431 -3.39 -21.19 1.35
CA ASP A 431 -3.55 -21.93 2.62
C ASP A 431 -3.26 -21.07 3.86
N TYR A 432 -2.51 -19.97 3.70
CA TYR A 432 -2.23 -19.05 4.79
C TYR A 432 -3.48 -18.34 5.32
N TRP A 433 -4.59 -18.31 4.55
CA TRP A 433 -5.85 -17.71 4.98
C TRP A 433 -6.41 -18.34 6.26
N TYR A 434 -6.23 -19.63 6.44
CA TYR A 434 -6.63 -20.30 7.69
C TYR A 434 -5.85 -19.80 8.90
N LYS A 435 -4.54 -19.57 8.72
CA LYS A 435 -3.68 -19.00 9.76
C LYS A 435 -4.09 -17.57 10.10
N VAL A 436 -4.44 -16.76 9.11
CA VAL A 436 -4.96 -15.39 9.28
C VAL A 436 -6.22 -15.41 10.18
N ASN A 437 -7.15 -16.37 9.97
CA ASN A 437 -8.34 -16.51 10.77
C ASN A 437 -8.03 -16.92 12.25
N GLU A 438 -7.07 -17.83 12.46
CA GLU A 438 -6.62 -18.21 13.80
C GLU A 438 -6.01 -17.03 14.57
N ILE A 439 -5.14 -16.27 13.91
CA ILE A 439 -4.47 -15.10 14.49
C ILE A 439 -5.49 -14.00 14.83
N LYS A 440 -6.48 -13.77 13.97
CA LYS A 440 -7.58 -12.85 14.27
C LYS A 440 -8.29 -13.23 15.58
N LYS A 441 -8.69 -14.49 15.73
CA LYS A 441 -9.35 -14.99 16.95
C LYS A 441 -8.46 -14.86 18.19
N LYS A 442 -7.14 -15.00 18.03
CA LYS A 442 -6.19 -14.90 19.14
C LYS A 442 -6.04 -13.47 19.66
N TYR A 443 -5.87 -12.49 18.75
CA TYR A 443 -5.55 -11.10 19.12
C TYR A 443 -6.76 -10.16 19.14
N ASP A 444 -7.86 -10.57 18.57
CA ASP A 444 -9.14 -9.85 18.60
C ASP A 444 -10.30 -10.84 18.70
N PRO A 445 -10.44 -11.52 19.87
CA PRO A 445 -11.41 -12.59 20.05
C PRO A 445 -12.88 -12.13 19.92
N ASP A 446 -13.16 -10.88 20.25
CA ASP A 446 -14.50 -10.29 20.15
C ASP A 446 -14.78 -9.69 18.75
N GLY A 447 -13.80 -9.72 17.84
CA GLY A 447 -13.96 -9.27 16.45
C GLY A 447 -14.25 -7.77 16.31
N ILE A 448 -13.85 -6.95 17.26
CA ILE A 448 -14.19 -5.52 17.30
C ILE A 448 -13.29 -4.65 16.41
N LEU A 449 -12.07 -5.12 16.10
CA LEU A 449 -11.09 -4.33 15.33
C LEU A 449 -11.36 -4.38 13.83
N ASN A 450 -11.53 -3.20 13.26
CA ASN A 450 -11.60 -2.92 11.83
C ASN A 450 -12.55 -3.86 11.05
N PRO A 451 -13.83 -3.98 11.46
CA PRO A 451 -14.78 -4.93 10.89
C PRO A 451 -15.11 -4.59 9.44
N GLY A 452 -15.44 -5.63 8.66
CA GLY A 452 -16.02 -5.50 7.32
C GLY A 452 -15.02 -5.24 6.20
N PHE A 453 -13.71 -5.33 6.44
CA PHE A 453 -12.70 -5.35 5.39
C PHE A 453 -12.33 -6.80 5.03
N PHE A 454 -11.86 -7.61 5.98
CA PHE A 454 -11.66 -9.04 5.78
C PHE A 454 -12.97 -9.80 6.02
N GLN A 455 -13.27 -10.76 5.14
CA GLN A 455 -14.39 -11.69 5.31
C GLN A 455 -13.86 -12.99 5.91
N TYR A 456 -13.87 -13.09 7.23
CA TYR A 456 -13.42 -14.28 7.94
C TYR A 456 -14.44 -15.41 7.81
N GLU A 457 -13.95 -16.65 7.77
CA GLU A 457 -14.79 -17.83 7.79
C GLU A 457 -15.15 -18.21 9.23
N GLU A 458 -16.38 -18.62 9.47
CA GLU A 458 -16.69 -19.42 10.64
C GLU A 458 -16.02 -20.78 10.40
N VAL A 459 -14.94 -21.07 11.12
CA VAL A 459 -14.27 -22.38 11.03
C VAL A 459 -15.25 -23.41 11.61
N VAL A 460 -15.94 -24.12 10.75
CA VAL A 460 -16.67 -25.33 11.12
C VAL A 460 -15.60 -26.33 11.53
N GLN A 461 -15.43 -26.58 12.84
CA GLN A 461 -14.43 -27.49 13.42
C GLN A 461 -14.48 -28.91 12.87
N GLU A 462 -15.47 -29.28 12.08
CA GLU A 462 -15.62 -30.58 11.46
C GLU A 462 -14.73 -30.83 10.23
N GLU A 463 -14.38 -29.81 9.45
CA GLU A 463 -13.57 -29.98 8.24
C GLU A 463 -12.10 -30.26 8.53
N VAL A 464 -11.56 -29.66 9.59
CA VAL A 464 -10.18 -29.92 10.05
C VAL A 464 -10.03 -31.33 10.60
N LYS A 465 -11.09 -31.92 11.18
CA LYS A 465 -11.09 -33.30 11.69
C LYS A 465 -11.22 -34.36 10.60
N ARG A 466 -11.69 -34.03 9.40
CA ARG A 466 -11.93 -35.00 8.31
C ARG A 466 -10.74 -35.24 7.39
N GLY A 467 -9.59 -34.55 7.57
CA GLY A 467 -8.38 -34.82 6.79
C GLY A 467 -8.53 -34.64 5.26
N LEU A 468 -9.49 -33.82 4.81
CA LEU A 468 -9.82 -33.63 3.39
C LEU A 468 -8.76 -32.88 2.58
N PHE A 469 -7.68 -32.45 3.22
CA PHE A 469 -6.62 -31.63 2.58
C PHE A 469 -5.34 -32.36 2.21
N ASN A 470 -5.31 -33.72 2.27
CA ASN A 470 -4.12 -34.50 1.93
C ASN A 470 -4.06 -34.97 0.45
N SER A 471 -4.85 -34.42 -0.44
CA SER A 471 -4.92 -34.90 -1.82
C SER A 471 -4.88 -33.82 -2.90
N ILE A 472 -4.04 -32.78 -2.76
CA ILE A 472 -3.57 -32.00 -3.92
C ILE A 472 -2.06 -31.87 -3.76
N LYS A 473 -1.34 -32.85 -4.30
CA LYS A 473 0.09 -32.72 -4.64
C LYS A 473 0.21 -32.04 -6.00
N PRO A 474 1.36 -31.34 -6.23
CA PRO A 474 1.61 -30.35 -7.26
C PRO A 474 1.41 -30.83 -8.68
#